data_4c8a13b2fcb639eb7821da5571a27e02
#
_entry.id   4c8a13b2fcb639eb7821da5571a27e02
#
_cell.length_a   1.000
_cell.length_b   1.000
_cell.length_c   1.000
_cell.angle_alpha   90.00
_cell.angle_beta   90.00
_cell.angle_gamma   90.00
#
_symmetry.space_group_name_H-M   'P 1'
#
loop_
_entity.id
_entity.type
_entity.pdbx_description
1 polymer ?
#
loop_
_entity_poly.entity_id
_entity_poly.type
_entity_poly.pdbx_seq_one_letter_code
_entity_poly.pdbx_strand_id
1 'polypeptide(L)'
;MEFWFSEFHTPDVKHSIRVNKQLYSKQSDYQRIDIFETPEFGRVLTLDGNVMLTERDEFIYDEMIVHVPMAVHREAKDILVIGAGDGGVVRELTRYDRVAVSYTHLTLPT
;
A
#
# COMPACT_ATOMS: atom_id res chain seq x y z
N MET A 1 19.54 8.39 20.56
CA MET A 1 18.70 7.16 20.62
C MET A 1 18.13 6.88 19.26
N GLU A 2 18.19 5.64 18.83
CA GLU A 2 17.66 5.23 17.52
C GLU A 2 16.37 4.43 17.71
N PHE A 3 15.41 4.70 16.84
CA PHE A 3 14.15 3.94 16.81
C PHE A 3 14.10 3.11 15.55
N TRP A 4 13.74 1.84 15.70
CA TRP A 4 13.61 0.88 14.62
C TRP A 4 12.24 0.24 14.63
N PHE A 5 11.60 0.20 13.46
CA PHE A 5 10.42 -0.62 13.22
C PHE A 5 10.88 -1.98 12.72
N SER A 6 10.34 -3.05 13.30
CA SER A 6 10.66 -4.42 12.89
C SER A 6 9.43 -5.14 12.39
N GLU A 7 9.54 -5.67 11.18
CA GLU A 7 8.55 -6.57 10.61
C GLU A 7 9.05 -8.00 10.76
N PHE A 8 8.26 -8.83 11.40
CA PHE A 8 8.60 -10.24 11.62
C PHE A 8 7.98 -11.10 10.53
N HIS A 9 8.82 -11.76 9.74
CA HIS A 9 8.37 -12.76 8.77
C HIS A 9 8.09 -14.10 9.44
N THR A 10 8.91 -14.45 10.40
CA THR A 10 8.74 -15.60 11.29
C THR A 10 9.15 -15.16 12.69
N PRO A 11 8.91 -15.98 13.73
CA PRO A 11 9.41 -15.66 15.07
C PRO A 11 10.92 -15.44 15.14
N ASP A 12 11.66 -15.99 14.17
CA ASP A 12 13.13 -15.97 14.16
C ASP A 12 13.73 -15.10 13.05
N VAL A 13 12.90 -14.52 12.15
CA VAL A 13 13.36 -13.68 11.04
C VAL A 13 12.61 -12.36 11.04
N LYS A 14 13.35 -11.27 11.13
CA LYS A 14 12.78 -9.93 11.05
C LYS A 14 13.54 -9.04 10.07
N HIS A 15 12.84 -8.10 9.50
CA HIS A 15 13.38 -6.98 8.74
C HIS A 15 13.15 -5.69 9.53
N SER A 16 14.18 -4.87 9.69
CA SER A 16 14.08 -3.64 10.48
C SER A 16 14.42 -2.41 9.67
N ILE A 17 13.64 -1.35 9.85
CA ILE A 17 13.78 -0.06 9.20
C ILE A 17 13.97 1.00 10.28
N ARG A 18 14.98 1.86 10.14
CA ARG A 18 15.18 2.97 11.07
C ARG A 18 14.08 4.01 10.89
N VAL A 19 13.55 4.51 11.99
CA VAL A 19 12.43 5.43 12.04
C VAL A 19 12.87 6.75 12.64
N ASN A 20 12.55 7.88 11.99
CA ASN A 20 12.76 9.21 12.54
C ASN A 20 11.67 9.54 13.57
N LYS A 21 10.43 9.31 13.21
CA LYS A 21 9.30 9.50 14.12
C LYS A 21 8.06 8.74 13.63
N GLN A 22 7.17 8.47 14.57
CA GLN A 22 5.84 7.94 14.28
C GLN A 22 4.90 9.11 13.98
N LEU A 23 4.29 9.12 12.81
CA LEU A 23 3.37 10.16 12.39
C LEU A 23 1.94 9.88 12.80
N TYR A 24 1.55 8.61 12.85
CA TYR A 24 0.20 8.19 13.14
C TYR A 24 0.21 6.79 13.73
N SER A 25 -0.67 6.55 14.68
CA SER A 25 -0.90 5.22 15.24
C SER A 25 -2.33 5.13 15.72
N LYS A 26 -3.07 4.15 15.24
CA LYS A 26 -4.44 3.92 15.68
C LYS A 26 -4.81 2.45 15.55
N GLN A 27 -5.52 1.96 16.55
CA GLN A 27 -6.17 0.66 16.50
C GLN A 27 -7.62 0.88 16.02
N SER A 28 -7.94 0.35 14.84
CA SER A 28 -9.32 0.28 14.36
C SER A 28 -9.99 -1.00 14.89
N ASP A 29 -11.26 -1.17 14.56
CA ASP A 29 -11.99 -2.41 14.92
C ASP A 29 -11.41 -3.64 14.20
N TYR A 30 -10.62 -3.45 13.15
CA TYR A 30 -10.15 -4.54 12.31
C TYR A 30 -8.64 -4.72 12.36
N GLN A 31 -7.87 -3.62 12.53
CA GLN A 31 -6.42 -3.70 12.44
C GLN A 31 -5.76 -2.46 13.06
N ARG A 32 -4.49 -2.63 13.38
CA ARG A 32 -3.64 -1.53 13.80
C ARG A 32 -3.02 -0.86 12.57
N ILE A 33 -3.09 0.47 12.55
CA ILE A 33 -2.54 1.29 11.46
C ILE A 33 -1.43 2.15 12.05
N ASP A 34 -0.22 2.03 11.54
CA ASP A 34 0.90 2.89 11.91
C ASP A 34 1.52 3.53 10.67
N ILE A 35 1.89 4.80 10.79
CA ILE A 35 2.61 5.52 9.75
C ILE A 35 3.88 6.08 10.37
N PHE A 36 5.03 5.75 9.76
CA PHE A 36 6.34 6.19 10.20
C PHE A 36 7.01 7.06 9.15
N GLU A 37 7.75 8.06 9.60
CA GLU A 37 8.70 8.78 8.77
C GLU A 37 10.07 8.11 8.88
N THR A 38 10.63 7.72 7.74
CA THR A 38 11.92 7.01 7.70
C THR A 38 12.91 7.75 6.79
N PRO A 39 14.23 7.67 7.10
CA PRO A 39 15.25 8.28 6.22
C PRO A 39 15.38 7.58 4.88
N GLU A 40 15.19 6.24 4.85
CA GLU A 40 15.47 5.44 3.66
C GLU A 40 14.29 5.38 2.70
N PHE A 41 13.07 5.26 3.21
CA PHE A 41 11.88 4.98 2.40
C PHE A 41 10.84 6.09 2.40
N GLY A 42 11.11 7.22 3.07
CA GLY A 42 10.10 8.25 3.29
C GLY A 42 9.03 7.78 4.27
N ARG A 43 7.77 8.08 3.99
CA ARG A 43 6.67 7.59 4.81
C ARG A 43 6.40 6.12 4.53
N VAL A 44 6.22 5.38 5.60
CA VAL A 44 5.94 3.94 5.55
C VAL A 44 4.61 3.67 6.24
N LEU A 45 3.70 3.02 5.55
CA LEU A 45 2.43 2.56 6.10
C LEU A 45 2.56 1.10 6.50
N THR A 46 2.20 0.80 7.73
CA THR A 46 2.12 -0.58 8.22
C THR A 46 0.72 -0.91 8.71
N LEU A 47 0.28 -2.12 8.47
CA LEU A 47 -0.96 -2.68 8.96
C LEU A 47 -0.65 -3.93 9.76
N ASP A 48 -1.05 -3.95 11.04
CA ASP A 48 -0.76 -5.06 11.97
C ASP A 48 0.74 -5.42 12.02
N GLY A 49 1.60 -4.41 11.93
CA GLY A 49 3.04 -4.62 11.97
C GLY A 49 3.66 -5.11 10.66
N ASN A 50 2.91 -5.11 9.56
CA ASN A 50 3.40 -5.50 8.23
C ASN A 50 3.49 -4.27 7.33
N VAL A 51 4.64 -4.10 6.66
CA VAL A 51 4.82 -3.00 5.70
C VAL A 51 3.91 -3.22 4.50
N MET A 52 3.06 -2.24 4.23
CA MET A 52 2.13 -2.28 3.11
C MET A 52 2.61 -1.44 1.94
N LEU A 53 3.14 -0.23 2.20
CA LEU A 53 3.70 0.63 1.16
C LEU A 53 4.73 1.60 1.76
N THR A 54 5.61 2.08 0.91
CA THR A 54 6.53 3.17 1.21
C THR A 54 6.46 4.21 0.11
N GLU A 55 6.73 5.48 0.43
CA GLU A 55 6.75 6.53 -0.59
C GLU A 55 7.79 6.28 -1.68
N ARG A 56 8.89 5.63 -1.32
CA ARG A 56 10.00 5.39 -2.24
C ARG A 56 9.64 4.43 -3.38
N ASP A 57 8.85 3.39 -3.12
CA ASP A 57 8.64 2.30 -4.06
C ASP A 57 7.18 1.93 -4.33
N GLU A 58 6.21 2.66 -3.76
CA GLU A 58 4.79 2.35 -3.96
C GLU A 58 4.40 2.35 -5.44
N PHE A 59 5.02 3.23 -6.24
CA PHE A 59 4.70 3.33 -7.65
C PHE A 59 5.03 2.06 -8.44
N ILE A 60 6.04 1.30 -8.02
CA ILE A 60 6.42 0.05 -8.69
C ILE A 60 5.27 -0.95 -8.63
N TYR A 61 4.71 -1.13 -7.45
CA TYR A 61 3.57 -2.02 -7.26
C TYR A 61 2.35 -1.55 -8.06
N ASP A 62 2.00 -0.28 -7.93
CA ASP A 62 0.80 0.28 -8.55
C ASP A 62 0.89 0.28 -10.08
N GLU A 63 2.04 0.64 -10.63
CA GLU A 63 2.25 0.60 -12.08
C GLU A 63 2.23 -0.84 -12.63
N MET A 64 2.86 -1.77 -11.94
CA MET A 64 2.90 -3.16 -12.40
C MET A 64 1.55 -3.85 -12.34
N ILE A 65 0.78 -3.63 -11.28
CA ILE A 65 -0.53 -4.25 -11.15
C ILE A 65 -1.56 -3.69 -12.14
N VAL A 66 -1.39 -2.44 -12.58
CA VAL A 66 -2.29 -1.77 -13.51
C VAL A 66 -1.84 -1.94 -14.95
N HIS A 67 -0.64 -1.52 -15.28
CA HIS A 67 -0.24 -1.36 -16.69
C HIS A 67 0.05 -2.69 -17.38
N VAL A 68 0.48 -3.72 -16.68
CA VAL A 68 0.68 -5.05 -17.28
C VAL A 68 -0.65 -5.63 -17.77
N PRO A 69 -1.71 -5.75 -16.95
CA PRO A 69 -3.01 -6.20 -17.44
C PRO A 69 -3.61 -5.29 -18.51
N MET A 70 -3.45 -3.99 -18.39
CA MET A 70 -3.97 -3.02 -19.37
C MET A 70 -3.29 -3.13 -20.72
N ALA A 71 -2.00 -3.47 -20.75
CA ALA A 71 -1.28 -3.72 -21.99
C ALA A 71 -1.73 -5.01 -22.68
N VAL A 72 -2.13 -6.01 -21.89
CA VAL A 72 -2.64 -7.29 -22.42
C VAL A 72 -4.07 -7.15 -22.91
N HIS A 73 -4.92 -6.47 -22.16
CA HIS A 73 -6.33 -6.25 -22.52
C HIS A 73 -6.54 -4.79 -22.93
N ARG A 74 -6.21 -4.50 -24.17
CA ARG A 74 -6.19 -3.12 -24.73
C ARG A 74 -7.54 -2.45 -24.82
N GLU A 75 -8.64 -3.21 -24.80
CA GLU A 75 -9.99 -2.71 -24.93
C GLU A 75 -10.75 -2.69 -23.60
N ALA A 76 -10.08 -2.89 -22.49
CA ALA A 76 -10.68 -2.82 -21.17
C ALA A 76 -11.28 -1.43 -20.93
N LYS A 77 -12.56 -1.39 -20.58
CA LYS A 77 -13.32 -0.15 -20.30
C LYS A 77 -13.87 -0.14 -18.90
N ASP A 78 -14.36 -1.28 -18.45
CA ASP A 78 -14.98 -1.43 -17.13
C ASP A 78 -14.04 -2.21 -16.23
N ILE A 79 -13.60 -1.58 -15.14
CA ILE A 79 -12.63 -2.17 -14.22
C ILE A 79 -13.15 -2.09 -12.80
N LEU A 80 -13.15 -3.23 -12.14
CA LEU A 80 -13.46 -3.32 -10.71
C LEU A 80 -12.16 -3.43 -9.92
N VAL A 81 -11.96 -2.50 -8.99
CA VAL A 81 -10.85 -2.54 -8.04
C VAL A 81 -11.37 -2.96 -6.68
N ILE A 82 -10.82 -4.04 -6.16
CA ILE A 82 -11.19 -4.58 -4.85
C ILE A 82 -10.05 -4.33 -3.87
N GLY A 83 -10.32 -3.55 -2.83
CA GLY A 83 -9.31 -3.10 -1.87
C GLY A 83 -8.61 -1.83 -2.34
N ALA A 84 -7.28 -1.80 -2.28
CA ALA A 84 -6.44 -0.66 -2.71
C ALA A 84 -6.83 0.68 -2.05
N GLY A 85 -7.00 0.65 -0.74
CA GLY A 85 -7.46 1.79 0.05
C GLY A 85 -6.55 3.02 0.05
N ASP A 86 -5.31 2.88 -0.38
CA ASP A 86 -4.36 3.97 -0.55
C ASP A 86 -4.57 4.80 -1.82
N GLY A 87 -5.38 4.29 -2.77
CA GLY A 87 -5.71 4.99 -4.01
C GLY A 87 -4.68 4.89 -5.13
N GLY A 88 -3.55 4.22 -4.92
CA GLY A 88 -2.47 4.15 -5.91
C GLY A 88 -2.89 3.44 -7.20
N VAL A 89 -3.61 2.34 -7.09
CA VAL A 89 -4.14 1.59 -8.24
C VAL A 89 -5.13 2.44 -9.04
N VAL A 90 -6.04 3.13 -8.35
CA VAL A 90 -7.02 4.02 -9.00
C VAL A 90 -6.31 5.17 -9.69
N ARG A 91 -5.29 5.76 -9.07
CA ARG A 91 -4.48 6.80 -9.69
C ARG A 91 -3.90 6.35 -11.04
N GLU A 92 -3.33 5.15 -11.09
CA GLU A 92 -2.76 4.62 -12.34
C GLU A 92 -3.83 4.30 -13.38
N LEU A 93 -4.99 3.80 -12.98
CA LEU A 93 -6.11 3.53 -13.88
C LEU A 93 -6.68 4.80 -14.50
N THR A 94 -6.69 5.91 -13.79
CA THR A 94 -7.22 7.19 -14.30
C THR A 94 -6.38 7.80 -15.43
N ARG A 95 -5.20 7.26 -15.70
CA ARG A 95 -4.39 7.65 -16.86
C ARG A 95 -4.96 7.19 -18.20
N TYR A 96 -5.92 6.27 -18.17
CA TYR A 96 -6.58 5.76 -19.37
C TYR A 96 -7.92 6.45 -19.56
N ASP A 97 -8.06 7.24 -20.61
CA ASP A 97 -9.30 8.02 -20.88
C ASP A 97 -10.53 7.14 -21.12
N ARG A 98 -10.32 5.92 -21.63
CA ARG A 98 -11.41 5.00 -21.96
C ARG A 98 -11.98 4.23 -20.77
N VAL A 99 -11.36 4.34 -19.59
CA VAL A 99 -11.65 3.47 -18.45
C VAL A 99 -12.70 4.10 -17.54
N ALA A 100 -13.75 3.33 -17.24
CA ALA A 100 -14.64 3.58 -16.10
C ALA A 100 -14.22 2.69 -14.94
N VAL A 101 -13.93 3.27 -13.79
CA VAL A 101 -13.45 2.55 -12.62
C VAL A 101 -14.55 2.43 -11.60
N SER A 102 -14.87 1.19 -11.20
CA SER A 102 -15.63 0.89 -10.01
C SER A 102 -14.66 0.50 -8.88
N TYR A 103 -14.77 1.20 -7.78
CA TYR A 103 -13.88 1.06 -6.65
C TYR A 103 -14.64 0.63 -5.41
N THR A 104 -14.15 -0.42 -4.75
CA THR A 104 -14.74 -0.86 -3.50
C THR A 104 -13.70 -0.90 -2.40
N HIS A 105 -13.99 -0.23 -1.28
CA HIS A 105 -13.28 -0.45 -0.04
C HIS A 105 -13.76 -1.76 0.56
N LEU A 106 -12.90 -2.75 0.55
CA LEU A 106 -13.16 -3.94 1.34
C LEU A 106 -12.55 -3.77 2.72
N THR A 107 -13.37 -3.36 3.67
CA THR A 107 -13.16 -3.76 5.04
C THR A 107 -13.79 -5.14 5.15
N LEU A 108 -12.98 -6.17 4.95
CA LEU A 108 -13.44 -7.51 5.25
C LEU A 108 -13.47 -7.65 6.77
N PRO A 109 -14.64 -7.90 7.37
CA PRO A 109 -14.67 -8.36 8.74
C PRO A 109 -14.02 -9.74 8.74
N THR A 110 -12.84 -9.80 9.27
CA THR A 110 -12.19 -11.07 9.57
C THR A 110 -12.45 -11.41 11.01
#